data_760efcfd54e4613105e34f2d6c61ddba
#
_entry.id   760efcfd54e4613105e34f2d6c61ddba
#
_cell.length_a   1.000
_cell.length_b   1.000
_cell.length_c   1.000
_cell.angle_alpha   90.00
_cell.angle_beta   90.00
_cell.angle_gamma   90.00
#
_symmetry.space_group_name_H-M   'P 1'
#
loop_
_entity.id
_entity.type
_entity.pdbx_description
1 polymer ?
#
loop_
_entity_poly.entity_id
_entity_poly.type
_entity_poly.pdbx_seq_one_letter_code
_entity_poly.pdbx_strand_id
1 'polypeptide(L)'
;MKIIFLLLFIGICSGSVLSQPIDGLIAYYSFNGCDAKEDTGIGADGIITGNAGCGCGVVSNGLRFDGTTSVQILSNLDLLFGGDFTISFFILPDPQSNKTMDILSKSQTCGIDSTVELRYSPGNREMSLTLSEHADNFVKSSAILPSNRCYHHIVIVRNDRDHFFYYDGDLLSSTGSMFFVKIKNNGILTLGGGPCLANGEVPFSGVMDELRMYNRALTSFEVKELYNPIDRITSPDTILFTGTSMQVRLPVTCATSILWTPSAGVNNPTIAQPVLSPLVSTTFFVNMDYGFCTSTDSIHITLADSADLDCNKVFFPTGFTPNGDNINDEWGMSNIVFLGEFGTLKVFDRWGGEVFESTDQNTRWDGSIKGKDLMPGQYIYQFIYTCGGQQRRKTGSVAMIR
;
A
#
# COMPACT_ATOMS: atom_id res chain seq x y z
N MET A 1 48.23 -24.13 22.55
CA MET A 1 46.79 -24.16 22.70
C MET A 1 46.31 -22.71 22.49
N LYS A 2 45.95 -22.37 21.22
CA LYS A 2 45.48 -21.01 20.86
C LYS A 2 43.94 -21.04 20.79
N ILE A 3 43.29 -20.33 21.69
CA ILE A 3 41.87 -20.17 21.74
C ILE A 3 41.50 -19.05 20.73
N ILE A 4 40.82 -19.43 19.67
CA ILE A 4 40.24 -18.48 18.69
C ILE A 4 38.87 -18.07 19.22
N PHE A 5 38.74 -16.81 19.63
CA PHE A 5 37.44 -16.20 19.92
C PHE A 5 36.74 -15.88 18.59
N LEU A 6 35.67 -16.61 18.30
CA LEU A 6 34.76 -16.33 17.20
C LEU A 6 33.79 -15.24 17.67
N LEU A 7 34.03 -13.99 17.28
CA LEU A 7 33.06 -12.90 17.48
C LEU A 7 31.90 -13.07 16.49
N LEU A 8 30.80 -13.55 17.02
CA LEU A 8 29.51 -13.57 16.27
C LEU A 8 29.00 -12.12 16.18
N PHE A 9 29.17 -11.49 15.02
CA PHE A 9 28.50 -10.23 14.71
C PHE A 9 27.02 -10.55 14.42
N ILE A 10 26.16 -10.38 15.41
CA ILE A 10 24.71 -10.32 15.21
C ILE A 10 24.45 -8.93 14.62
N GLY A 11 24.36 -8.86 13.30
CA GLY A 11 23.84 -7.69 12.60
C GLY A 11 22.38 -7.51 12.99
N ILE A 12 22.11 -6.58 13.90
CA ILE A 12 20.75 -6.08 14.14
C ILE A 12 20.41 -5.28 12.89
N CYS A 13 19.71 -5.93 11.95
CA CYS A 13 19.04 -5.24 10.88
C CYS A 13 17.90 -4.43 11.52
N SER A 14 18.19 -3.19 11.89
CA SER A 14 17.16 -2.21 12.26
C SER A 14 16.39 -1.87 10.99
N GLY A 15 15.44 -2.72 10.63
CA GLY A 15 14.37 -2.31 9.74
C GLY A 15 13.74 -1.07 10.40
N SER A 16 13.79 0.07 9.74
CA SER A 16 12.99 1.23 10.11
C SER A 16 11.54 0.77 10.08
N VAL A 17 10.96 0.56 11.26
CA VAL A 17 9.51 0.49 11.41
C VAL A 17 9.06 1.91 11.06
N LEU A 18 8.56 2.11 9.83
CA LEU A 18 7.92 3.35 9.43
C LEU A 18 6.78 3.55 10.43
N SER A 19 6.87 4.59 11.23
CA SER A 19 5.84 4.93 12.21
C SER A 19 4.64 5.46 11.44
N GLN A 20 3.49 4.80 11.60
CA GLN A 20 2.24 5.29 11.00
C GLN A 20 1.98 6.75 11.39
N PRO A 21 1.43 7.58 10.50
CA PRO A 21 1.20 9.00 10.77
C PRO A 21 0.25 9.18 11.95
N ILE A 22 0.69 9.95 12.95
CA ILE A 22 -0.09 10.28 14.15
C ILE A 22 -0.55 11.73 14.17
N ASP A 23 0.08 12.59 13.37
CA ASP A 23 -0.31 13.99 13.28
C ASP A 23 -1.70 14.13 12.66
N GLY A 24 -2.58 14.86 13.33
CA GLY A 24 -3.97 15.03 12.92
C GLY A 24 -4.86 13.81 13.14
N LEU A 25 -4.37 12.70 13.71
CA LEU A 25 -5.19 11.54 14.07
C LEU A 25 -6.14 11.92 15.21
N ILE A 26 -7.44 11.77 14.98
CA ILE A 26 -8.49 12.13 15.94
C ILE A 26 -9.29 10.93 16.45
N ALA A 27 -9.21 9.80 15.77
CA ALA A 27 -9.78 8.55 16.23
C ALA A 27 -9.11 7.34 15.56
N TYR A 28 -8.91 6.28 16.31
CA TYR A 28 -8.39 5.01 15.83
C TYR A 28 -9.12 3.84 16.52
N TYR A 29 -9.69 2.97 15.72
CA TYR A 29 -10.34 1.75 16.15
C TYR A 29 -9.63 0.57 15.50
N SER A 30 -8.81 -0.15 16.26
CA SER A 30 -8.11 -1.34 15.77
C SER A 30 -9.03 -2.55 15.62
N PHE A 31 -10.17 -2.54 16.32
CA PHE A 31 -11.12 -3.67 16.41
C PHE A 31 -10.51 -5.00 16.86
N ASN A 32 -9.27 -5.00 17.34
CA ASN A 32 -8.57 -6.21 17.78
C ASN A 32 -9.28 -6.97 18.91
N GLY A 33 -10.00 -6.24 19.77
CA GLY A 33 -10.84 -6.80 20.84
C GLY A 33 -12.19 -7.32 20.36
N CYS A 34 -12.51 -7.26 19.07
CA CYS A 34 -13.84 -7.48 18.51
C CYS A 34 -14.89 -6.55 19.14
N ASP A 35 -14.45 -5.38 19.55
CA ASP A 35 -15.23 -4.30 20.12
C ASP A 35 -14.95 -3.01 19.35
N ALA A 36 -15.61 -1.94 19.71
CA ALA A 36 -15.41 -0.62 19.10
C ALA A 36 -14.71 0.33 20.07
N LYS A 37 -13.71 -0.16 20.78
CA LYS A 37 -12.89 0.65 21.68
C LYS A 37 -12.00 1.60 20.86
N GLU A 38 -11.92 2.84 21.31
CA GLU A 38 -11.04 3.83 20.73
C GLU A 38 -9.65 3.73 21.36
N ASP A 39 -8.62 3.54 20.53
CA ASP A 39 -7.28 3.14 20.98
C ASP A 39 -6.34 4.29 21.28
N THR A 40 -6.62 5.53 20.81
CA THR A 40 -5.77 6.69 21.07
C THR A 40 -6.07 7.39 22.40
N GLY A 41 -7.29 7.20 22.92
CA GLY A 41 -7.81 7.94 24.08
C GLY A 41 -8.19 9.40 23.75
N ILE A 42 -8.23 9.78 22.47
CA ILE A 42 -8.65 11.11 21.99
C ILE A 42 -10.15 11.10 21.65
N GLY A 43 -10.59 10.06 20.96
CA GLY A 43 -11.98 9.85 20.55
C GLY A 43 -12.83 9.20 21.66
N ALA A 44 -14.07 8.90 21.34
CA ALA A 44 -14.96 8.13 22.19
C ALA A 44 -15.08 6.69 21.70
N ASP A 45 -15.25 5.75 22.62
CA ASP A 45 -15.58 4.37 22.27
C ASP A 45 -16.88 4.32 21.45
N GLY A 46 -16.91 3.46 20.46
CA GLY A 46 -18.12 3.21 19.67
C GLY A 46 -19.14 2.35 20.43
N ILE A 47 -20.40 2.65 20.25
CA ILE A 47 -21.49 1.85 20.80
C ILE A 47 -21.95 0.86 19.73
N ILE A 48 -21.74 -0.43 20.01
CA ILE A 48 -22.18 -1.51 19.13
C ILE A 48 -23.67 -1.78 19.35
N THR A 49 -24.42 -1.86 18.25
CA THR A 49 -25.80 -2.32 18.22
C THR A 49 -25.89 -3.53 17.31
N GLY A 50 -26.69 -4.51 17.65
CA GLY A 50 -26.81 -5.76 16.90
C GLY A 50 -25.89 -6.86 17.46
N ASN A 51 -25.57 -7.85 16.64
CA ASN A 51 -24.81 -9.02 17.05
C ASN A 51 -23.39 -9.00 16.43
N ALA A 52 -22.56 -8.12 16.96
CA ALA A 52 -21.17 -8.05 16.53
C ALA A 52 -20.40 -9.31 16.93
N GLY A 53 -19.45 -9.69 16.10
CA GLY A 53 -18.56 -10.82 16.34
C GLY A 53 -17.12 -10.49 16.01
N CYS A 54 -16.25 -11.45 16.26
CA CYS A 54 -14.88 -11.42 15.76
C CYS A 54 -14.87 -11.89 14.31
N GLY A 55 -14.18 -11.12 13.46
CA GLY A 55 -13.78 -11.54 12.14
C GLY A 55 -12.26 -11.68 12.07
N CYS A 56 -11.77 -12.24 10.98
CA CYS A 56 -10.36 -12.17 10.68
C CYS A 56 -9.99 -10.72 10.35
N GLY A 57 -9.02 -10.15 11.02
CA GLY A 57 -8.50 -8.82 10.75
C GLY A 57 -7.22 -8.84 9.91
N VAL A 58 -6.78 -7.68 9.52
CA VAL A 58 -5.49 -7.44 8.89
C VAL A 58 -4.38 -7.52 9.93
N VAL A 59 -4.70 -7.04 11.14
CA VAL A 59 -3.86 -7.15 12.32
C VAL A 59 -4.67 -7.85 13.42
N SER A 60 -4.41 -9.13 13.68
CA SER A 60 -5.15 -9.91 14.66
C SER A 60 -6.62 -10.10 14.27
N ASN A 61 -7.58 -9.59 15.07
CA ASN A 61 -9.01 -9.66 14.76
C ASN A 61 -9.51 -8.34 14.16
N GLY A 62 -10.63 -8.42 13.45
CA GLY A 62 -11.43 -7.26 13.04
C GLY A 62 -12.87 -7.40 13.56
N LEU A 63 -13.65 -6.35 13.49
CA LEU A 63 -15.05 -6.34 13.87
C LEU A 63 -15.91 -6.91 12.74
N ARG A 64 -16.67 -7.94 13.04
CA ARG A 64 -17.61 -8.56 12.10
C ARG A 64 -18.97 -7.89 12.17
N PHE A 65 -19.42 -7.45 11.00
CA PHE A 65 -20.77 -6.95 10.73
C PHE A 65 -21.57 -8.06 10.03
N ASP A 66 -22.76 -8.32 10.50
CA ASP A 66 -23.62 -9.39 9.98
C ASP A 66 -24.83 -8.89 9.18
N GLY A 67 -24.83 -7.60 8.81
CA GLY A 67 -25.95 -6.94 8.15
C GLY A 67 -27.05 -6.47 9.13
N THR A 68 -26.87 -6.69 10.44
CA THR A 68 -27.72 -6.13 11.52
C THR A 68 -26.91 -5.35 12.53
N THR A 69 -25.60 -5.51 12.50
CA THR A 69 -24.64 -4.83 13.37
C THR A 69 -24.34 -3.45 12.87
N SER A 70 -24.31 -2.47 13.77
CA SER A 70 -23.80 -1.13 13.52
C SER A 70 -22.99 -0.61 14.70
N VAL A 71 -22.09 0.33 14.45
CA VAL A 71 -21.29 1.02 15.47
C VAL A 71 -21.60 2.51 15.41
N GLN A 72 -22.07 3.06 16.52
CA GLN A 72 -22.32 4.49 16.66
C GLN A 72 -21.15 5.17 17.36
N ILE A 73 -20.56 6.18 16.73
CA ILE A 73 -19.46 6.97 17.28
C ILE A 73 -20.01 8.30 17.76
N LEU A 74 -20.10 8.44 19.10
CA LEU A 74 -20.73 9.61 19.75
C LEU A 74 -19.75 10.78 19.99
N SER A 75 -18.52 10.71 19.48
CA SER A 75 -17.56 11.81 19.62
C SER A 75 -17.95 13.00 18.73
N ASN A 76 -17.46 14.19 19.12
CA ASN A 76 -17.70 15.43 18.38
C ASN A 76 -16.88 15.45 17.07
N LEU A 77 -17.22 14.53 16.13
CA LEU A 77 -16.66 14.47 14.77
C LEU A 77 -17.29 15.48 13.82
N ASP A 78 -18.09 16.43 14.31
CA ASP A 78 -18.75 17.46 13.51
C ASP A 78 -17.73 18.34 12.78
N LEU A 79 -16.53 18.49 13.33
CA LEU A 79 -15.44 19.24 12.73
C LEU A 79 -14.73 18.45 11.61
N LEU A 80 -14.76 17.12 11.65
CA LEU A 80 -14.07 16.28 10.66
C LEU A 80 -14.55 16.60 9.24
N PHE A 81 -15.84 16.55 9.00
CA PHE A 81 -16.41 16.78 7.68
C PHE A 81 -16.62 18.25 7.30
N GLY A 82 -16.31 19.17 8.23
CA GLY A 82 -16.32 20.61 8.00
C GLY A 82 -15.04 21.18 7.37
N GLY A 83 -13.95 20.42 7.36
CA GLY A 83 -12.61 20.76 6.84
C GLY A 83 -12.02 19.66 6.00
N ASP A 84 -10.71 19.74 5.80
CA ASP A 84 -9.96 18.62 5.21
C ASP A 84 -9.99 17.43 6.14
N PHE A 85 -10.03 16.24 5.56
CA PHE A 85 -10.04 15.00 6.35
C PHE A 85 -9.40 13.84 5.60
N THR A 86 -9.05 12.82 6.37
CA THR A 86 -8.71 11.50 5.85
C THR A 86 -9.42 10.42 6.67
N ILE A 87 -9.99 9.45 5.97
CA ILE A 87 -10.55 8.23 6.57
C ILE A 87 -9.85 7.05 5.92
N SER A 88 -9.25 6.20 6.74
CA SER A 88 -8.54 4.98 6.33
C SER A 88 -9.12 3.79 7.06
N PHE A 89 -9.38 2.70 6.35
CA PHE A 89 -9.86 1.45 6.94
C PHE A 89 -9.61 0.27 6.01
N PHE A 90 -9.62 -0.92 6.59
CA PHE A 90 -9.66 -2.16 5.83
C PHE A 90 -11.06 -2.77 5.88
N ILE A 91 -11.49 -3.35 4.78
CA ILE A 91 -12.73 -4.14 4.72
C ILE A 91 -12.51 -5.48 4.02
N LEU A 92 -13.26 -6.46 4.47
CA LEU A 92 -13.49 -7.74 3.83
C LEU A 92 -15.00 -7.89 3.65
N PRO A 93 -15.59 -7.41 2.53
CA PRO A 93 -17.03 -7.47 2.31
C PRO A 93 -17.52 -8.90 2.15
N ASP A 94 -18.71 -9.21 2.65
CA ASP A 94 -19.38 -10.46 2.37
C ASP A 94 -19.88 -10.47 0.91
N PRO A 95 -19.42 -11.39 0.06
CA PRO A 95 -19.77 -11.41 -1.36
C PRO A 95 -21.21 -11.90 -1.62
N GLN A 96 -21.93 -12.38 -0.61
CA GLN A 96 -23.29 -12.88 -0.79
C GLN A 96 -24.33 -11.78 -0.98
N SER A 97 -23.97 -10.53 -0.68
CA SER A 97 -24.82 -9.38 -0.93
C SER A 97 -24.60 -8.83 -2.33
N ASN A 98 -25.63 -8.86 -3.17
CA ASN A 98 -25.63 -8.13 -4.45
C ASN A 98 -26.17 -6.71 -4.32
N LYS A 99 -26.50 -6.28 -3.10
CA LYS A 99 -27.06 -4.96 -2.81
C LYS A 99 -25.97 -4.00 -2.36
N THR A 100 -26.19 -2.73 -2.63
CA THR A 100 -25.32 -1.67 -2.11
C THR A 100 -25.36 -1.66 -0.59
N MET A 101 -24.20 -1.68 0.04
CA MET A 101 -24.00 -1.72 1.48
C MET A 101 -23.60 -0.35 2.01
N ASP A 102 -24.17 0.05 3.14
CA ASP A 102 -23.75 1.24 3.89
C ASP A 102 -22.54 0.93 4.75
N ILE A 103 -21.39 1.52 4.41
CA ILE A 103 -20.14 1.35 5.16
C ILE A 103 -20.07 2.37 6.31
N LEU A 104 -20.32 3.63 5.98
CA LEU A 104 -20.26 4.75 6.92
C LEU A 104 -21.27 5.80 6.53
N SER A 105 -22.00 6.30 7.50
CA SER A 105 -22.94 7.39 7.27
C SER A 105 -23.02 8.35 8.45
N LYS A 106 -23.25 9.63 8.15
CA LYS A 106 -23.54 10.67 9.14
C LYS A 106 -24.64 11.56 8.60
N SER A 107 -25.81 11.48 9.21
CA SER A 107 -26.97 12.31 8.87
C SER A 107 -27.84 12.50 10.10
N GLN A 108 -28.48 13.65 10.21
CA GLN A 108 -29.44 13.95 11.26
C GLN A 108 -30.88 13.57 10.86
N THR A 109 -31.17 13.69 9.59
CA THR A 109 -32.47 13.36 8.98
C THR A 109 -32.23 12.61 7.69
N CYS A 110 -33.18 11.74 7.30
CA CYS A 110 -33.07 10.99 6.05
C CYS A 110 -33.44 11.93 4.86
N GLY A 111 -32.50 12.75 4.50
CA GLY A 111 -32.56 13.69 3.39
C GLY A 111 -31.16 13.92 2.86
N ILE A 112 -31.04 14.77 1.87
CA ILE A 112 -29.77 15.12 1.24
C ILE A 112 -29.08 16.30 1.94
N ASP A 113 -29.70 16.89 2.96
CA ASP A 113 -29.17 18.05 3.64
C ASP A 113 -28.15 17.63 4.70
N SER A 114 -26.93 18.13 4.54
CA SER A 114 -25.80 17.92 5.46
C SER A 114 -25.55 16.45 5.76
N THR A 115 -25.27 15.65 4.72
CA THR A 115 -25.05 14.21 4.84
C THR A 115 -23.67 13.76 4.36
N VAL A 116 -23.17 12.70 4.99
CA VAL A 116 -22.02 11.91 4.54
C VAL A 116 -22.47 10.48 4.35
N GLU A 117 -22.20 9.92 3.20
CA GLU A 117 -22.54 8.54 2.89
C GLU A 117 -21.40 7.86 2.15
N LEU A 118 -20.88 6.80 2.71
CA LEU A 118 -19.91 5.91 2.07
C LEU A 118 -20.56 4.57 1.81
N ARG A 119 -20.67 4.21 0.54
CA ARG A 119 -21.36 3.02 0.07
C ARG A 119 -20.41 2.08 -0.67
N TYR A 120 -20.65 0.78 -0.56
CA TYR A 120 -20.01 -0.23 -1.39
C TYR A 120 -21.05 -1.04 -2.15
N SER A 121 -20.90 -1.12 -3.47
CA SER A 121 -21.77 -1.86 -4.38
C SER A 121 -21.03 -3.10 -4.92
N PRO A 122 -21.29 -4.31 -4.39
CA PRO A 122 -20.54 -5.52 -4.78
C PRO A 122 -20.68 -5.87 -6.27
N GLY A 123 -21.83 -5.61 -6.87
CA GLY A 123 -22.12 -5.98 -8.27
C GLY A 123 -21.14 -5.37 -9.29
N ASN A 124 -20.72 -4.14 -9.07
CA ASN A 124 -19.72 -3.45 -9.89
C ASN A 124 -18.43 -3.13 -9.13
N ARG A 125 -18.33 -3.55 -7.88
CA ARG A 125 -17.20 -3.30 -6.96
C ARG A 125 -16.93 -1.81 -6.75
N GLU A 126 -17.97 -0.99 -6.82
CA GLU A 126 -17.84 0.45 -6.65
C GLU A 126 -17.91 0.86 -5.18
N MET A 127 -16.88 1.56 -4.71
CA MET A 127 -16.89 2.34 -3.48
C MET A 127 -17.28 3.77 -3.85
N SER A 128 -18.31 4.34 -3.23
CA SER A 128 -18.76 5.70 -3.52
C SER A 128 -18.93 6.51 -2.24
N LEU A 129 -18.40 7.73 -2.26
CA LEU A 129 -18.57 8.75 -1.24
C LEU A 129 -19.52 9.83 -1.75
N THR A 130 -20.54 10.14 -0.99
CA THR A 130 -21.39 11.30 -1.21
C THR A 130 -21.24 12.24 0.00
N LEU A 131 -20.88 13.49 -0.28
CA LEU A 131 -20.91 14.58 0.68
C LEU A 131 -21.96 15.58 0.17
N SER A 132 -22.95 15.91 0.97
CA SER A 132 -23.99 16.84 0.59
C SER A 132 -24.23 17.87 1.70
N GLU A 133 -24.05 19.14 1.40
CA GLU A 133 -24.46 20.24 2.27
C GLU A 133 -25.98 20.52 2.13
N HIS A 134 -26.45 20.54 0.88
CA HIS A 134 -27.85 20.64 0.48
C HIS A 134 -28.00 20.22 -0.99
N ALA A 135 -29.23 20.20 -1.53
CA ALA A 135 -29.52 19.69 -2.86
C ALA A 135 -28.69 20.29 -4.02
N ASP A 136 -28.31 21.58 -3.89
CA ASP A 136 -27.56 22.29 -4.94
C ASP A 136 -26.05 22.34 -4.66
N ASN A 137 -25.59 21.83 -3.51
CA ASN A 137 -24.19 21.78 -3.14
C ASN A 137 -23.84 20.40 -2.57
N PHE A 138 -23.47 19.51 -3.44
CA PHE A 138 -23.01 18.16 -3.10
C PHE A 138 -21.88 17.72 -4.03
N VAL A 139 -21.13 16.72 -3.60
CA VAL A 139 -20.13 16.03 -4.40
C VAL A 139 -20.31 14.52 -4.24
N LYS A 140 -20.17 13.83 -5.35
CA LYS A 140 -20.10 12.38 -5.39
C LYS A 140 -18.79 11.98 -6.05
N SER A 141 -18.01 11.17 -5.37
CA SER A 141 -16.77 10.58 -5.90
C SER A 141 -16.81 9.08 -5.72
N SER A 142 -16.22 8.34 -6.65
CA SER A 142 -16.20 6.89 -6.58
C SER A 142 -14.95 6.28 -7.19
N ALA A 143 -14.70 5.02 -6.81
CA ALA A 143 -13.65 4.20 -7.37
C ALA A 143 -14.10 2.75 -7.48
N ILE A 144 -13.62 2.05 -8.52
CA ILE A 144 -13.89 0.62 -8.74
C ILE A 144 -12.74 -0.19 -8.16
N LEU A 145 -13.04 -1.04 -7.19
CA LEU A 145 -12.04 -1.86 -6.51
C LEU A 145 -11.63 -3.07 -7.37
N PRO A 146 -10.37 -3.53 -7.32
CA PRO A 146 -9.91 -4.73 -7.98
C PRO A 146 -10.68 -5.99 -7.55
N SER A 147 -10.79 -6.98 -8.44
CA SER A 147 -11.59 -8.20 -8.22
C SER A 147 -10.79 -9.38 -7.68
N ASN A 148 -9.47 -9.28 -7.66
CA ASN A 148 -8.57 -10.37 -7.29
C ASN A 148 -8.11 -10.29 -5.82
N ARG A 149 -8.86 -9.57 -4.98
CA ARG A 149 -8.57 -9.35 -3.57
C ARG A 149 -9.80 -9.59 -2.73
N CYS A 150 -9.59 -10.10 -1.52
CA CYS A 150 -10.63 -10.23 -0.50
C CYS A 150 -10.61 -9.02 0.45
N TYR A 151 -9.45 -8.70 0.99
CA TYR A 151 -9.26 -7.49 1.77
C TYR A 151 -9.01 -6.28 0.87
N HIS A 152 -9.60 -5.16 1.27
CA HIS A 152 -9.44 -3.89 0.59
C HIS A 152 -9.02 -2.83 1.62
N HIS A 153 -7.82 -2.26 1.45
CA HIS A 153 -7.45 -1.05 2.16
C HIS A 153 -7.96 0.16 1.39
N ILE A 154 -8.84 0.91 2.01
CA ILE A 154 -9.45 2.10 1.43
C ILE A 154 -9.01 3.32 2.20
N VAL A 155 -8.51 4.33 1.50
CA VAL A 155 -8.27 5.64 2.10
C VAL A 155 -8.96 6.71 1.26
N ILE A 156 -9.76 7.54 1.93
CA ILE A 156 -10.46 8.66 1.35
C ILE A 156 -9.84 9.92 1.92
N VAL A 157 -9.33 10.78 1.06
CA VAL A 157 -8.73 12.05 1.43
C VAL A 157 -9.54 13.18 0.79
N ARG A 158 -9.93 14.17 1.59
CA ARG A 158 -10.38 15.47 1.09
C ARG A 158 -9.30 16.51 1.38
N ASN A 159 -8.88 17.20 0.31
CA ASN A 159 -7.97 18.33 0.37
C ASN A 159 -8.64 19.51 -0.35
N ASP A 160 -9.15 20.48 0.41
CA ASP A 160 -9.98 21.59 -0.06
C ASP A 160 -11.22 21.06 -0.83
N ARG A 161 -11.23 21.16 -2.13
CA ARG A 161 -12.34 20.73 -3.02
C ARG A 161 -12.05 19.44 -3.74
N ASP A 162 -10.86 18.90 -3.59
CA ASP A 162 -10.43 17.66 -4.25
C ASP A 162 -10.61 16.46 -3.33
N HIS A 163 -11.12 15.38 -3.89
CA HIS A 163 -11.36 14.12 -3.23
C HIS A 163 -10.52 13.04 -3.90
N PHE A 164 -9.78 12.29 -3.10
CA PHE A 164 -8.89 11.24 -3.56
C PHE A 164 -9.30 9.92 -2.93
N PHE A 165 -9.44 8.89 -3.76
CA PHE A 165 -9.56 7.51 -3.33
C PHE A 165 -8.24 6.79 -3.55
N TYR A 166 -7.71 6.24 -2.47
CA TYR A 166 -6.55 5.35 -2.51
C TYR A 166 -6.99 3.93 -2.22
N TYR A 167 -6.34 3.01 -2.89
CA TYR A 167 -6.52 1.58 -2.73
C TYR A 167 -5.15 0.93 -2.53
N ASP A 168 -5.00 0.17 -1.43
CA ASP A 168 -3.75 -0.50 -1.08
C ASP A 168 -2.53 0.43 -1.10
N GLY A 169 -2.73 1.69 -0.67
CA GLY A 169 -1.69 2.71 -0.59
C GLY A 169 -1.45 3.51 -1.87
N ASP A 170 -2.03 3.11 -3.01
CA ASP A 170 -1.85 3.79 -4.29
C ASP A 170 -3.12 4.57 -4.70
N LEU A 171 -2.93 5.71 -5.37
CA LEU A 171 -4.04 6.53 -5.85
C LEU A 171 -4.84 5.79 -6.92
N LEU A 172 -6.13 5.56 -6.65
CA LEU A 172 -7.04 4.87 -7.56
C LEU A 172 -7.87 5.84 -8.39
N SER A 173 -8.39 6.90 -7.79
CA SER A 173 -9.13 7.94 -8.49
C SER A 173 -9.10 9.28 -7.75
N SER A 174 -9.34 10.37 -8.48
CA SER A 174 -9.49 11.71 -7.93
C SER A 174 -10.67 12.42 -8.57
N THR A 175 -11.36 13.25 -7.80
CA THR A 175 -12.53 14.02 -8.25
C THR A 175 -12.46 15.41 -7.65
N GLY A 176 -12.40 16.43 -8.50
CA GLY A 176 -12.51 17.83 -8.08
C GLY A 176 -13.98 18.26 -7.96
N SER A 177 -14.29 19.07 -6.95
CA SER A 177 -15.58 19.68 -6.75
C SER A 177 -15.58 21.18 -7.12
N MET A 178 -16.68 21.68 -7.65
CA MET A 178 -16.83 23.10 -7.98
C MET A 178 -16.88 23.98 -6.71
N PHE A 179 -17.47 23.47 -5.63
CA PHE A 179 -17.67 24.16 -4.37
C PHE A 179 -17.13 23.32 -3.21
N PHE A 180 -16.73 24.03 -2.16
CA PHE A 180 -16.42 23.37 -0.90
C PHE A 180 -17.72 22.97 -0.19
N VAL A 181 -17.89 21.68 0.06
CA VAL A 181 -19.07 21.12 0.73
C VAL A 181 -18.81 21.01 2.23
N LYS A 182 -19.55 21.78 3.04
CA LYS A 182 -19.44 21.74 4.50
C LYS A 182 -20.54 20.90 5.10
N ILE A 183 -20.15 19.87 5.83
CA ILE A 183 -21.12 19.05 6.54
C ILE A 183 -21.16 19.50 8.00
N LYS A 184 -22.31 20.02 8.40
CA LYS A 184 -22.60 20.42 9.79
C LYS A 184 -23.96 19.87 10.18
N ASN A 185 -23.97 18.81 10.91
CA ASN A 185 -25.18 18.23 11.48
C ASN A 185 -24.85 17.57 12.83
N ASN A 186 -25.87 17.40 13.68
CA ASN A 186 -25.76 16.70 14.95
C ASN A 186 -26.04 15.19 14.81
N GLY A 187 -26.01 14.65 13.59
CA GLY A 187 -26.18 13.23 13.35
C GLY A 187 -25.00 12.45 13.89
N ILE A 188 -25.28 11.27 14.36
CA ILE A 188 -24.27 10.34 14.85
C ILE A 188 -23.55 9.73 13.65
N LEU A 189 -22.22 9.67 13.70
CA LEU A 189 -21.44 8.89 12.76
C LEU A 189 -21.68 7.41 13.02
N THR A 190 -22.17 6.69 12.03
CA THR A 190 -22.51 5.27 12.13
C THR A 190 -21.72 4.47 11.13
N LEU A 191 -21.11 3.38 11.57
CA LEU A 191 -20.47 2.38 10.73
C LEU A 191 -21.40 1.19 10.54
N GLY A 192 -21.43 0.63 9.35
CA GLY A 192 -22.11 -0.64 9.09
C GLY A 192 -23.62 -0.56 8.94
N GLY A 193 -24.20 0.64 8.91
CA GLY A 193 -25.62 0.80 8.69
C GLY A 193 -26.20 2.01 9.41
N GLY A 194 -26.35 3.12 8.70
CA GLY A 194 -26.98 4.32 9.21
C GLY A 194 -28.50 4.25 9.22
N PRO A 195 -29.17 5.24 9.82
CA PRO A 195 -30.62 5.29 9.92
C PRO A 195 -31.32 5.53 8.59
N CYS A 196 -30.56 5.92 7.54
CA CYS A 196 -31.09 6.45 6.29
C CYS A 196 -30.65 5.61 5.08
N LEU A 197 -30.99 4.32 5.11
CA LEU A 197 -30.78 3.45 3.94
C LEU A 197 -31.79 3.78 2.85
N ALA A 198 -31.29 4.03 1.64
CA ALA A 198 -32.16 4.19 0.47
C ALA A 198 -32.83 2.85 0.09
N ASN A 199 -33.90 2.92 -0.71
CA ASN A 199 -34.58 1.70 -1.16
C ASN A 199 -33.63 0.82 -1.98
N GLY A 200 -33.44 -0.41 -1.51
CA GLY A 200 -32.52 -1.39 -2.10
C GLY A 200 -31.13 -1.42 -1.49
N GLU A 201 -30.79 -0.49 -0.62
CA GLU A 201 -29.56 -0.56 0.19
C GLU A 201 -29.74 -1.44 1.42
N VAL A 202 -28.63 -1.92 1.95
CA VAL A 202 -28.58 -2.76 3.14
C VAL A 202 -27.44 -2.32 4.06
N PRO A 203 -27.51 -2.63 5.38
CA PRO A 203 -26.37 -2.47 6.26
C PRO A 203 -25.18 -3.30 5.76
N PHE A 204 -23.97 -2.89 6.15
CA PHE A 204 -22.76 -3.62 5.81
C PHE A 204 -22.74 -5.03 6.40
N SER A 205 -22.36 -6.00 5.59
CA SER A 205 -21.99 -7.35 6.00
C SER A 205 -20.56 -7.63 5.59
N GLY A 206 -19.73 -8.05 6.54
CA GLY A 206 -18.30 -8.25 6.30
C GLY A 206 -17.48 -8.01 7.54
N VAL A 207 -16.19 -7.83 7.39
CA VAL A 207 -15.26 -7.45 8.45
C VAL A 207 -14.70 -6.06 8.18
N MET A 208 -14.62 -5.23 9.20
CA MET A 208 -13.91 -3.95 9.18
C MET A 208 -12.75 -4.00 10.17
N ASP A 209 -11.62 -3.39 9.79
CA ASP A 209 -10.42 -3.37 10.60
C ASP A 209 -9.64 -2.07 10.43
N GLU A 210 -8.85 -1.69 11.44
CA GLU A 210 -7.87 -0.60 11.38
C GLU A 210 -8.46 0.75 10.92
N LEU A 211 -9.64 1.13 11.45
CA LEU A 211 -10.28 2.40 11.09
C LEU A 211 -9.56 3.59 11.75
N ARG A 212 -9.04 4.49 10.93
CA ARG A 212 -8.40 5.74 11.34
C ARG A 212 -9.07 6.94 10.72
N MET A 213 -9.20 8.01 11.51
CA MET A 213 -9.75 9.28 11.08
C MET A 213 -8.80 10.41 11.41
N TYR A 214 -8.53 11.26 10.42
CA TYR A 214 -7.62 12.41 10.56
C TYR A 214 -8.38 13.70 10.20
N ASN A 215 -8.11 14.77 10.93
CA ASN A 215 -8.67 16.10 10.68
C ASN A 215 -7.85 16.93 9.68
N ARG A 216 -7.11 16.27 8.82
CA ARG A 216 -6.34 16.85 7.71
C ARG A 216 -6.27 15.90 6.51
N ALA A 217 -5.88 16.46 5.38
CA ALA A 217 -5.47 15.66 4.25
C ALA A 217 -4.11 15.00 4.52
N LEU A 218 -4.03 13.69 4.38
CA LEU A 218 -2.75 12.96 4.34
C LEU A 218 -2.14 13.06 2.95
N THR A 219 -0.82 13.12 2.90
CA THR A 219 -0.05 13.02 1.67
C THR A 219 -0.09 11.59 1.13
N SER A 220 0.22 11.40 -0.15
CA SER A 220 0.29 10.05 -0.75
C SER A 220 1.33 9.15 -0.05
N PHE A 221 2.42 9.74 0.44
CA PHE A 221 3.42 9.02 1.22
C PHE A 221 2.84 8.52 2.54
N GLU A 222 2.16 9.38 3.31
CA GLU A 222 1.52 8.99 4.57
C GLU A 222 0.41 7.95 4.37
N VAL A 223 -0.34 8.05 3.28
CA VAL A 223 -1.35 7.04 2.90
C VAL A 223 -0.68 5.69 2.68
N LYS A 224 0.47 5.67 2.02
CA LYS A 224 1.23 4.43 1.79
C LYS A 224 1.75 3.80 3.08
N GLU A 225 2.10 4.61 4.09
CA GLU A 225 2.51 4.13 5.41
C GLU A 225 1.37 3.47 6.21
N LEU A 226 0.10 3.80 5.90
CA LEU A 226 -1.06 3.15 6.51
C LEU A 226 -1.35 1.76 5.92
N TYR A 227 -0.85 1.47 4.73
CA TYR A 227 -1.09 0.20 4.08
C TYR A 227 -0.27 -0.93 4.72
N ASN A 228 -0.96 -1.92 5.23
CA ASN A 228 -0.36 -3.18 5.66
C ASN A 228 -0.62 -4.22 4.57
N PRO A 229 0.40 -4.67 3.80
CA PRO A 229 0.19 -5.62 2.72
C PRO A 229 -0.24 -6.97 3.29
N ILE A 230 -1.51 -7.29 3.10
CA ILE A 230 -2.09 -8.60 3.38
C ILE A 230 -2.50 -9.25 2.06
N ASP A 231 -2.41 -10.56 1.96
CA ASP A 231 -2.71 -11.31 0.74
C ASP A 231 -1.86 -10.90 -0.46
N ARG A 232 -0.70 -10.35 -0.20
CA ARG A 232 0.25 -9.95 -1.23
C ARG A 232 1.62 -10.54 -0.98
N ILE A 233 2.25 -10.98 -2.06
CA ILE A 233 3.65 -11.36 -2.04
C ILE A 233 4.46 -10.07 -1.85
N THR A 234 5.18 -9.98 -0.71
CA THR A 234 6.06 -8.83 -0.43
C THR A 234 7.48 -9.04 -0.93
N SER A 235 7.81 -10.26 -1.38
CA SER A 235 9.04 -10.51 -2.12
C SER A 235 8.90 -9.96 -3.53
N PRO A 236 9.86 -9.16 -4.03
CA PRO A 236 9.82 -8.67 -5.40
C PRO A 236 10.11 -9.78 -6.42
N ASP A 237 9.71 -9.56 -7.66
CA ASP A 237 10.22 -10.33 -8.79
C ASP A 237 11.73 -10.33 -8.75
N THR A 238 12.34 -11.51 -8.97
CA THR A 238 13.76 -11.67 -8.68
C THR A 238 14.45 -12.55 -9.72
N ILE A 239 15.78 -12.47 -9.71
CA ILE A 239 16.62 -13.35 -10.51
C ILE A 239 17.34 -14.32 -9.56
N LEU A 240 17.26 -15.60 -9.86
CA LEU A 240 18.01 -16.64 -9.19
C LEU A 240 19.02 -17.27 -10.15
N PHE A 241 20.12 -17.74 -9.62
CA PHE A 241 21.02 -18.62 -10.38
C PHE A 241 20.48 -20.04 -10.44
N THR A 242 20.73 -20.71 -11.55
CA THR A 242 20.40 -22.14 -11.70
C THR A 242 20.91 -22.94 -10.50
N GLY A 243 20.02 -23.69 -9.85
CA GLY A 243 20.32 -24.49 -8.67
C GLY A 243 20.24 -23.74 -7.33
N THR A 244 19.90 -22.45 -7.32
CA THR A 244 19.63 -21.70 -6.08
C THR A 244 18.12 -21.62 -5.78
N SER A 245 17.78 -21.15 -4.59
CA SER A 245 16.42 -21.04 -4.12
C SER A 245 16.22 -19.78 -3.29
N MET A 246 14.96 -19.34 -3.17
CA MET A 246 14.56 -18.25 -2.29
C MET A 246 13.33 -18.61 -1.47
N GLN A 247 13.23 -18.07 -0.27
CA GLN A 247 11.99 -18.12 0.50
C GLN A 247 11.12 -16.91 0.17
N VAL A 248 9.87 -17.17 -0.21
CA VAL A 248 8.90 -16.11 -0.47
C VAL A 248 8.35 -15.56 0.85
N ARG A 249 8.06 -14.27 0.87
CA ARG A 249 7.33 -13.60 1.96
C ARG A 249 5.91 -13.29 1.49
N LEU A 250 4.95 -13.92 2.13
CA LEU A 250 3.51 -13.72 1.91
C LEU A 250 2.86 -13.54 3.28
N PRO A 251 2.56 -12.29 3.69
CA PRO A 251 1.69 -12.06 4.84
C PRO A 251 0.28 -12.53 4.55
N VAL A 252 -0.21 -13.46 5.36
CA VAL A 252 -1.56 -14.01 5.25
C VAL A 252 -2.14 -14.12 6.64
N THR A 253 -3.39 -13.73 6.79
CA THR A 253 -4.16 -13.99 7.99
C THR A 253 -5.39 -14.82 7.64
N CYS A 254 -5.72 -15.81 8.44
CA CYS A 254 -6.98 -16.58 8.39
C CYS A 254 -7.38 -17.20 7.03
N ALA A 255 -6.51 -17.31 6.05
CA ALA A 255 -6.80 -18.09 4.85
C ALA A 255 -7.04 -19.56 5.27
N THR A 256 -8.15 -20.15 4.83
CA THR A 256 -8.51 -21.54 5.11
C THR A 256 -7.65 -22.51 4.35
N SER A 257 -7.17 -22.09 3.17
CA SER A 257 -6.19 -22.84 2.38
C SER A 257 -5.35 -21.92 1.51
N ILE A 258 -4.14 -22.38 1.20
CA ILE A 258 -3.19 -21.73 0.32
C ILE A 258 -2.73 -22.74 -0.70
N LEU A 259 -2.63 -22.33 -1.98
CA LEU A 259 -2.14 -23.18 -3.04
C LEU A 259 -1.24 -22.40 -4.01
N TRP A 260 0.01 -22.83 -4.09
CA TRP A 260 0.98 -22.33 -5.07
C TRP A 260 0.97 -23.18 -6.35
N THR A 261 0.97 -22.50 -7.50
CA THR A 261 1.02 -23.14 -8.83
C THR A 261 2.00 -22.41 -9.76
N PRO A 262 2.80 -23.13 -10.57
CA PRO A 262 2.95 -24.59 -10.58
C PRO A 262 3.58 -25.12 -9.30
N SER A 263 3.31 -26.34 -8.91
CA SER A 263 3.93 -26.98 -7.73
C SER A 263 5.38 -27.43 -8.00
N ALA A 264 5.78 -27.55 -9.26
CA ALA A 264 7.16 -27.84 -9.63
C ALA A 264 8.08 -26.68 -9.20
N GLY A 265 9.11 -26.99 -8.44
CA GLY A 265 10.02 -25.99 -7.88
C GLY A 265 9.51 -25.31 -6.59
N VAL A 266 8.44 -25.83 -5.98
CA VAL A 266 7.92 -25.38 -4.70
C VAL A 266 8.10 -26.49 -3.67
N ASN A 267 8.80 -26.22 -2.57
CA ASN A 267 9.06 -27.26 -1.55
C ASN A 267 7.80 -27.74 -0.83
N ASN A 268 6.85 -26.84 -0.60
CA ASN A 268 5.52 -27.15 -0.08
C ASN A 268 4.50 -26.12 -0.63
N PRO A 269 3.63 -26.51 -1.55
CA PRO A 269 2.71 -25.59 -2.22
C PRO A 269 1.52 -25.13 -1.37
N THR A 270 1.38 -25.63 -0.13
CA THR A 270 0.21 -25.33 0.73
C THR A 270 0.54 -24.43 1.92
N ILE A 271 1.76 -23.88 2.00
CA ILE A 271 2.15 -22.97 3.07
C ILE A 271 2.32 -21.53 2.55
N ALA A 272 2.18 -20.56 3.45
CA ALA A 272 2.27 -19.14 3.09
C ALA A 272 3.66 -18.73 2.60
N GLN A 273 4.71 -19.30 3.15
CA GLN A 273 6.09 -18.92 2.85
C GLN A 273 6.93 -20.11 2.37
N PRO A 274 6.65 -20.65 1.17
CA PRO A 274 7.43 -21.74 0.63
C PRO A 274 8.82 -21.29 0.19
N VAL A 275 9.70 -22.28 -0.01
CA VAL A 275 10.95 -22.08 -0.73
C VAL A 275 10.72 -22.41 -2.19
N LEU A 276 11.04 -21.47 -3.07
CA LEU A 276 10.96 -21.61 -4.51
C LEU A 276 12.35 -21.93 -5.08
N SER A 277 12.42 -23.00 -5.89
CA SER A 277 13.65 -23.48 -6.56
C SER A 277 13.32 -23.93 -7.99
N PRO A 278 12.96 -22.99 -8.89
CA PRO A 278 12.57 -23.31 -10.26
C PRO A 278 13.75 -23.87 -11.06
N LEU A 279 13.46 -24.72 -12.05
CA LEU A 279 14.46 -25.23 -13.01
C LEU A 279 14.53 -24.43 -14.30
N VAL A 280 13.52 -23.60 -14.56
CA VAL A 280 13.43 -22.64 -15.67
C VAL A 280 12.78 -21.34 -15.16
N SER A 281 12.96 -20.24 -15.86
CA SER A 281 12.26 -18.99 -15.53
C SER A 281 10.76 -19.24 -15.43
N THR A 282 10.16 -18.92 -14.29
CA THR A 282 8.80 -19.34 -13.93
C THR A 282 8.05 -18.23 -13.20
N THR A 283 6.79 -18.03 -13.56
CA THR A 283 5.86 -17.26 -12.75
C THR A 283 5.10 -18.23 -11.84
N PHE A 284 5.22 -18.01 -10.53
CA PHE A 284 4.46 -18.73 -9.53
C PHE A 284 3.24 -17.89 -9.15
N PHE A 285 2.07 -18.55 -9.11
CA PHE A 285 0.83 -17.95 -8.64
C PHE A 285 0.48 -18.55 -7.28
N VAL A 286 -0.07 -17.74 -6.39
CA VAL A 286 -0.65 -18.19 -5.14
C VAL A 286 -2.13 -17.88 -5.11
N ASN A 287 -2.93 -18.89 -4.72
CA ASN A 287 -4.35 -18.72 -4.41
C ASN A 287 -4.53 -18.88 -2.90
N MET A 288 -5.22 -17.93 -2.29
CA MET A 288 -5.56 -17.89 -0.86
C MET A 288 -7.07 -17.93 -0.74
N ASP A 289 -7.60 -19.00 -0.16
CA ASP A 289 -9.04 -19.21 -0.01
C ASP A 289 -9.48 -18.80 1.41
N TYR A 290 -10.48 -17.96 1.49
CA TYR A 290 -11.10 -17.50 2.74
C TYR A 290 -12.49 -18.12 2.98
N GLY A 291 -12.84 -19.13 2.16
CA GLY A 291 -14.11 -19.84 2.23
C GLY A 291 -15.23 -19.21 1.41
N PHE A 292 -15.27 -17.90 1.33
CA PHE A 292 -16.28 -17.14 0.57
C PHE A 292 -15.66 -16.20 -0.47
N CYS A 293 -14.37 -16.02 -0.43
CA CYS A 293 -13.59 -15.19 -1.33
C CYS A 293 -12.22 -15.83 -1.57
N THR A 294 -11.64 -15.63 -2.74
CA THR A 294 -10.30 -16.08 -3.08
C THR A 294 -9.44 -14.90 -3.51
N SER A 295 -8.33 -14.68 -2.82
CA SER A 295 -7.29 -13.74 -3.25
C SER A 295 -6.24 -14.46 -4.09
N THR A 296 -5.68 -13.75 -5.08
CA THR A 296 -4.62 -14.29 -5.93
C THR A 296 -3.49 -13.29 -6.08
N ASP A 297 -2.25 -13.79 -6.11
CA ASP A 297 -1.07 -12.99 -6.42
C ASP A 297 -0.03 -13.81 -7.18
N SER A 298 1.02 -13.18 -7.67
CA SER A 298 2.07 -13.87 -8.42
C SER A 298 3.44 -13.26 -8.20
N ILE A 299 4.47 -14.08 -8.36
CA ILE A 299 5.87 -13.68 -8.37
C ILE A 299 6.55 -14.31 -9.58
N HIS A 300 7.32 -13.49 -10.32
CA HIS A 300 8.13 -13.96 -11.42
C HIS A 300 9.58 -14.18 -10.98
N ILE A 301 10.10 -15.38 -11.23
CA ILE A 301 11.51 -15.70 -11.00
C ILE A 301 12.17 -15.96 -12.36
N THR A 302 13.15 -15.12 -12.68
CA THR A 302 14.02 -15.29 -13.84
C THR A 302 15.22 -16.14 -13.44
N LEU A 303 15.51 -17.22 -14.16
CA LEU A 303 16.76 -17.95 -13.96
C LEU A 303 17.85 -17.41 -14.87
N ALA A 304 19.01 -17.16 -14.26
CA ALA A 304 20.24 -16.83 -14.96
C ALA A 304 21.24 -17.99 -14.82
N ASP A 305 21.86 -18.37 -15.93
CA ASP A 305 23.00 -19.27 -15.85
C ASP A 305 24.24 -18.46 -15.42
N SER A 306 24.96 -18.94 -14.43
CA SER A 306 26.21 -18.31 -14.00
C SER A 306 27.27 -18.30 -15.12
N ALA A 307 27.17 -19.22 -16.10
CA ALA A 307 28.06 -19.25 -17.26
C ALA A 307 27.80 -18.11 -18.27
N ASP A 308 26.56 -17.56 -18.29
CA ASP A 308 26.16 -16.46 -19.18
C ASP A 308 26.45 -15.08 -18.59
N LEU A 309 26.89 -15.01 -17.35
CA LEU A 309 27.10 -13.76 -16.65
C LEU A 309 28.51 -13.19 -16.95
N ASP A 310 28.51 -12.15 -17.73
CA ASP A 310 29.71 -11.40 -18.06
C ASP A 310 29.74 -10.09 -17.27
N CYS A 311 30.62 -10.00 -16.27
CA CYS A 311 30.81 -8.77 -15.50
C CYS A 311 31.33 -7.58 -16.33
N ASN A 312 31.66 -7.77 -17.61
CA ASN A 312 31.95 -6.69 -18.53
C ASN A 312 30.66 -6.04 -19.12
N LYS A 313 29.53 -6.76 -19.04
CA LYS A 313 28.20 -6.25 -19.50
C LYS A 313 27.54 -5.44 -18.40
N VAL A 314 28.00 -4.23 -18.18
CA VAL A 314 27.40 -3.28 -17.25
C VAL A 314 26.49 -2.33 -18.01
N PHE A 315 25.25 -2.19 -17.55
CA PHE A 315 24.24 -1.34 -18.18
C PHE A 315 23.80 -0.21 -17.25
N PHE A 316 23.71 0.98 -17.81
CA PHE A 316 23.13 2.15 -17.18
C PHE A 316 22.03 2.71 -18.09
N PRO A 317 20.88 3.17 -17.56
CA PRO A 317 19.88 3.87 -18.38
C PRO A 317 20.49 5.10 -19.04
N THR A 318 20.02 5.41 -20.24
CA THR A 318 20.46 6.61 -20.98
C THR A 318 19.74 7.88 -20.55
N GLY A 319 18.67 7.76 -19.76
CA GLY A 319 17.90 8.87 -19.22
C GLY A 319 17.03 8.45 -18.04
N PHE A 320 16.56 9.45 -17.28
CA PHE A 320 15.61 9.29 -16.18
C PHE A 320 14.83 10.59 -15.97
N THR A 321 13.72 10.50 -15.24
CA THR A 321 12.73 11.57 -15.07
C THR A 321 12.39 11.80 -13.61
N PRO A 322 13.24 12.51 -12.82
CA PRO A 322 12.96 12.75 -11.39
C PRO A 322 11.84 13.78 -11.20
N ASN A 323 10.60 13.37 -11.40
CA ASN A 323 9.38 14.20 -11.30
C ASN A 323 8.47 13.79 -10.14
N GLY A 324 8.83 12.74 -9.40
CA GLY A 324 8.10 12.25 -8.22
C GLY A 324 6.89 11.37 -8.53
N ASP A 325 6.80 10.84 -9.75
CA ASP A 325 5.70 9.94 -10.16
C ASP A 325 5.98 8.45 -9.87
N ASN A 326 7.11 8.14 -9.25
CA ASN A 326 7.65 6.81 -8.96
C ASN A 326 8.02 5.99 -10.23
N ILE A 327 8.14 6.65 -11.39
CA ILE A 327 8.56 6.01 -12.64
C ILE A 327 9.85 6.65 -13.13
N ASN A 328 10.95 5.92 -13.07
CA ASN A 328 12.29 6.39 -13.48
C ASN A 328 12.76 7.66 -12.75
N ASP A 329 12.34 7.88 -11.51
CA ASP A 329 12.74 9.01 -10.68
C ASP A 329 14.22 8.95 -10.25
N GLU A 330 14.80 7.77 -10.28
CA GLU A 330 16.16 7.53 -9.84
C GLU A 330 17.01 6.86 -10.94
N TRP A 331 18.28 7.21 -10.98
CA TRP A 331 19.23 6.67 -11.95
C TRP A 331 20.37 5.91 -11.27
N GLY A 332 20.76 4.80 -11.88
CA GLY A 332 21.86 3.97 -11.41
C GLY A 332 22.09 2.76 -12.32
N MET A 333 22.87 1.79 -11.85
CA MET A 333 23.14 0.58 -12.60
C MET A 333 21.85 -0.24 -12.81
N SER A 334 21.56 -0.63 -14.05
CA SER A 334 20.36 -1.40 -14.42
C SER A 334 20.55 -2.92 -14.31
N ASN A 335 21.75 -3.40 -14.09
CA ASN A 335 21.98 -4.81 -13.93
C ASN A 335 21.32 -5.29 -12.66
N ILE A 336 20.40 -6.22 -12.76
CA ILE A 336 19.74 -6.86 -11.61
C ILE A 336 20.73 -7.78 -10.89
N VAL A 337 21.66 -8.37 -11.64
CA VAL A 337 22.77 -9.15 -11.11
C VAL A 337 24.08 -8.61 -11.68
N PHE A 338 24.98 -8.25 -10.80
CA PHE A 338 26.35 -7.84 -11.14
C PHE A 338 27.33 -8.77 -10.45
N LEU A 339 28.11 -9.51 -11.22
CA LEU A 339 29.08 -10.49 -10.71
C LEU A 339 30.47 -9.90 -10.41
N GLY A 340 30.68 -8.64 -10.66
CA GLY A 340 31.90 -7.96 -10.28
C GLY A 340 31.83 -7.39 -8.87
N GLU A 341 32.94 -6.85 -8.41
CA GLU A 341 32.97 -6.02 -7.22
C GLU A 341 32.61 -4.59 -7.61
N PHE A 342 31.53 -4.07 -7.07
CA PHE A 342 31.13 -2.67 -7.27
C PHE A 342 32.14 -1.77 -6.56
N GLY A 343 32.82 -0.93 -7.32
CA GLY A 343 33.78 0.02 -6.78
C GLY A 343 33.13 1.39 -6.54
N THR A 344 33.23 2.28 -7.52
CA THR A 344 32.70 3.64 -7.35
C THR A 344 31.96 4.09 -8.59
N LEU A 345 30.72 4.56 -8.40
CA LEU A 345 29.93 5.25 -9.42
C LEU A 345 29.92 6.74 -9.12
N LYS A 346 30.36 7.55 -10.08
CA LYS A 346 30.36 9.01 -9.98
C LYS A 346 29.56 9.62 -11.13
N VAL A 347 28.86 10.72 -10.86
CA VAL A 347 28.18 11.53 -11.87
C VAL A 347 28.71 12.95 -11.83
N PHE A 348 28.90 13.54 -13.00
CA PHE A 348 29.47 14.87 -13.17
C PHE A 348 28.54 15.73 -14.03
N ASP A 349 28.48 17.00 -13.72
CA ASP A 349 27.85 18.00 -14.57
C ASP A 349 28.70 18.30 -15.82
N ARG A 350 28.16 19.13 -16.72
CA ARG A 350 28.86 19.54 -17.97
C ARG A 350 30.15 20.32 -17.72
N TRP A 351 30.37 20.81 -16.52
CA TRP A 351 31.54 21.56 -16.11
C TRP A 351 32.59 20.69 -15.42
N GLY A 352 32.29 19.40 -15.25
CA GLY A 352 33.17 18.46 -14.55
C GLY A 352 33.00 18.49 -13.02
N GLY A 353 32.00 19.21 -12.50
CA GLY A 353 31.64 19.18 -11.08
C GLY A 353 30.99 17.85 -10.71
N GLU A 354 31.48 17.19 -9.67
CA GLU A 354 30.90 15.96 -9.16
C GLU A 354 29.57 16.27 -8.45
N VAL A 355 28.49 15.63 -8.89
CA VAL A 355 27.13 15.84 -8.37
C VAL A 355 26.59 14.63 -7.61
N PHE A 356 27.18 13.44 -7.82
CA PHE A 356 26.79 12.21 -7.12
C PHE A 356 27.98 11.25 -7.05
N GLU A 357 28.09 10.56 -5.92
CA GLU A 357 29.02 9.44 -5.73
C GLU A 357 28.35 8.34 -4.92
N SER A 358 28.57 7.07 -5.30
CA SER A 358 28.18 5.90 -4.55
C SER A 358 29.22 4.79 -4.65
N THR A 359 29.40 4.06 -3.56
CA THR A 359 30.16 2.80 -3.49
C THR A 359 29.24 1.59 -3.29
N ASP A 360 27.92 1.79 -3.28
CA ASP A 360 26.92 0.75 -3.17
C ASP A 360 26.10 0.65 -4.47
N GLN A 361 25.96 -0.56 -5.00
CA GLN A 361 25.24 -0.80 -6.26
C GLN A 361 23.73 -0.50 -6.18
N ASN A 362 23.15 -0.47 -4.98
CA ASN A 362 21.73 -0.22 -4.78
C ASN A 362 21.42 1.27 -4.58
N THR A 363 22.44 2.07 -4.29
CA THR A 363 22.26 3.52 -4.14
C THR A 363 22.10 4.17 -5.50
N ARG A 364 21.01 4.91 -5.67
CA ARG A 364 20.63 5.57 -6.92
C ARG A 364 20.67 7.08 -6.77
N TRP A 365 20.87 7.76 -7.89
CA TRP A 365 20.88 9.23 -7.98
C TRP A 365 19.50 9.76 -8.34
N ASP A 366 18.95 10.62 -7.51
CA ASP A 366 17.63 11.25 -7.63
C ASP A 366 17.64 12.57 -8.45
N GLY A 367 18.76 12.92 -9.08
CA GLY A 367 18.91 14.17 -9.83
C GLY A 367 19.15 15.40 -8.95
N SER A 368 19.45 15.21 -7.67
CA SER A 368 19.79 16.29 -6.75
C SER A 368 21.26 16.27 -6.31
N ILE A 369 21.73 17.37 -5.73
CA ILE A 369 22.97 17.46 -4.96
C ILE A 369 22.69 18.11 -3.60
N LYS A 370 22.96 17.38 -2.51
CA LYS A 370 22.70 17.85 -1.12
C LYS A 370 21.27 18.34 -0.94
N GLY A 371 20.30 17.65 -1.53
CA GLY A 371 18.88 17.96 -1.44
C GLY A 371 18.44 19.17 -2.28
N LYS A 372 19.28 19.65 -3.19
CA LYS A 372 18.91 20.67 -4.17
C LYS A 372 18.81 20.06 -5.55
N ASP A 373 17.69 20.25 -6.17
CA ASP A 373 17.44 19.82 -7.54
C ASP A 373 18.43 20.43 -8.53
N LEU A 374 18.94 19.59 -9.41
CA LEU A 374 19.79 20.02 -10.51
C LEU A 374 18.95 20.32 -11.76
N MET A 375 19.50 21.10 -12.67
CA MET A 375 18.82 21.45 -13.92
C MET A 375 18.76 20.25 -14.86
N PRO A 376 17.64 20.07 -15.61
CA PRO A 376 17.57 19.11 -16.69
C PRO A 376 18.73 19.28 -17.69
N GLY A 377 19.25 18.16 -18.18
CA GLY A 377 20.36 18.18 -19.12
C GLY A 377 21.14 16.88 -19.18
N GLN A 378 22.29 16.95 -19.87
CA GLN A 378 23.22 15.83 -19.99
C GLN A 378 24.22 15.85 -18.85
N TYR A 379 24.39 14.70 -18.19
CA TYR A 379 25.39 14.44 -17.17
C TYR A 379 26.30 13.32 -17.64
N ILE A 380 27.54 13.31 -17.17
CA ILE A 380 28.53 12.29 -17.51
C ILE A 380 28.73 11.40 -16.30
N TYR A 381 28.76 10.10 -16.49
CA TYR A 381 29.09 9.17 -15.41
C TYR A 381 30.41 8.43 -15.65
N GLN A 382 31.02 8.05 -14.55
CA GLN A 382 32.17 7.17 -14.48
C GLN A 382 31.90 6.07 -13.46
N PHE A 383 32.03 4.84 -13.90
CA PHE A 383 31.90 3.68 -13.04
C PHE A 383 33.20 2.88 -13.04
N ILE A 384 33.76 2.67 -11.86
CA ILE A 384 34.96 1.86 -11.62
C ILE A 384 34.49 0.60 -10.88
N TYR A 385 34.92 -0.57 -11.34
CA TYR A 385 34.53 -1.86 -10.78
C TYR A 385 35.62 -2.90 -11.02
N THR A 386 35.59 -4.03 -10.29
CA THR A 386 36.50 -5.16 -10.49
C THR A 386 35.75 -6.30 -11.18
N CYS A 387 36.32 -6.86 -12.23
CA CYS A 387 35.79 -7.99 -12.97
C CYS A 387 36.91 -9.00 -13.22
N GLY A 388 36.76 -10.23 -12.70
CA GLY A 388 37.79 -11.26 -12.81
C GLY A 388 39.14 -10.86 -12.19
N GLY A 389 39.12 -10.13 -11.07
CA GLY A 389 40.28 -9.61 -10.39
C GLY A 389 40.98 -8.43 -11.08
N GLN A 390 40.41 -7.90 -12.19
CA GLN A 390 40.94 -6.74 -12.90
C GLN A 390 40.03 -5.54 -12.72
N GLN A 391 40.62 -4.40 -12.37
CA GLN A 391 39.87 -3.15 -12.32
C GLN A 391 39.47 -2.70 -13.73
N ARG A 392 38.22 -2.33 -13.88
CA ARG A 392 37.59 -1.86 -15.12
C ARG A 392 37.01 -0.48 -14.91
N ARG A 393 36.87 0.26 -16.00
CA ARG A 393 36.24 1.60 -16.02
C ARG A 393 35.24 1.66 -17.15
N LYS A 394 34.01 2.11 -16.83
CA LYS A 394 32.97 2.45 -17.80
C LYS A 394 32.61 3.92 -17.65
N THR A 395 32.47 4.59 -18.80
CA THR A 395 32.00 5.99 -18.84
C THR A 395 30.87 6.10 -19.85
N GLY A 396 29.99 7.02 -19.61
CA GLY A 396 28.86 7.32 -20.51
C GLY A 396 28.16 8.60 -20.10
N SER A 397 27.03 8.87 -20.73
CA SER A 397 26.18 10.01 -20.40
C SER A 397 24.78 9.57 -20.04
N VAL A 398 24.09 10.37 -19.24
CA VAL A 398 22.68 10.21 -18.87
C VAL A 398 21.96 11.54 -19.09
N ALA A 399 20.76 11.47 -19.68
CA ALA A 399 19.88 12.61 -19.83
C ALA A 399 18.92 12.67 -18.63
N MET A 400 18.95 13.77 -17.87
CA MET A 400 17.94 14.07 -16.87
C MET A 400 16.86 14.96 -17.50
N ILE A 401 15.62 14.53 -17.44
CA ILE A 401 14.44 15.20 -18.02
C ILE A 401 13.45 15.44 -16.87
N ARG A 402 12.84 16.60 -16.81
CA ARG A 402 11.78 16.94 -15.84
C ARG A 402 10.58 17.52 -16.56
#